data_3917e684c7791ddaa1f3ea67d2903097
#
_entry.id   3917e684c7791ddaa1f3ea67d2903097
#
_cell.length_a   1.000
_cell.length_b   1.000
_cell.length_c   1.000
_cell.angle_alpha   90.00
_cell.angle_beta   90.00
_cell.angle_gamma   90.00
#
_symmetry.space_group_name_H-M   'P 1'
#
loop_
_entity.id
_entity.type
_entity.pdbx_description
1 polymer ?
#
loop_
_entity_poly.entity_id
_entity_poly.type
_entity_poly.pdbx_seq_one_letter_code
_entity_poly.pdbx_strand_id
1 'polypeptide(L)'
;MARLLPGQRGRRGLLTVPRRRTKRRWLRWLLLLAVLDAAVFYWWWSNQAERRYNGIIREAAGEHGVEYALIKAVIWQESRFREDAVGDAGEIGLMQLMELAAFEWADDHGVHDFEHSHVYDPRTNILAGTYYLKTRLDRYRHTDNPLPYALADYNAGRARVVRWAREAARTNSTAFLQNIDFSSTRRYIDQVTHRRDHYQ
;
A
#
# COMPACT_ATOMS: atom_id res chain seq x y z
N MET A 1 90.01 48.74 15.04
CA MET A 1 88.59 49.12 15.24
C MET A 1 87.78 48.62 14.03
N ALA A 2 87.11 47.48 14.19
CA ALA A 2 86.23 46.93 13.15
C ALA A 2 84.85 46.69 13.74
N ARG A 3 83.83 47.41 13.24
CA ARG A 3 82.44 47.39 13.66
C ARG A 3 81.73 46.25 12.92
N LEU A 4 81.20 45.28 13.63
CA LEU A 4 80.35 44.21 13.12
C LEU A 4 78.89 44.72 12.99
N LEU A 5 78.32 44.51 11.82
CA LEU A 5 76.91 44.79 11.55
C LEU A 5 76.02 43.60 11.94
N PRO A 6 74.79 43.82 12.47
CA PRO A 6 73.94 42.73 12.93
C PRO A 6 73.16 42.09 11.77
N GLY A 7 73.07 40.72 11.84
CA GLY A 7 72.44 39.87 10.84
C GLY A 7 70.95 40.05 10.65
N GLN A 8 70.51 40.03 9.42
CA GLN A 8 69.10 39.97 9.02
C GLN A 8 68.54 38.54 9.32
N ARG A 9 67.61 38.47 10.21
CA ARG A 9 66.82 37.26 10.43
C ARG A 9 65.77 37.15 9.30
N GLY A 10 65.97 36.16 8.40
CA GLY A 10 65.00 35.78 7.36
C GLY A 10 63.69 35.33 8.00
N ARG A 11 62.60 36.03 7.68
CA ARG A 11 61.22 35.56 7.98
C ARG A 11 60.90 34.38 7.06
N ARG A 12 60.89 33.16 7.57
CA ARG A 12 60.32 32.00 6.90
C ARG A 12 58.81 32.21 6.85
N GLY A 13 58.30 32.61 5.67
CA GLY A 13 56.87 32.61 5.40
C GLY A 13 56.31 31.20 5.49
N LEU A 14 55.44 30.95 6.46
CA LEU A 14 54.66 29.73 6.53
C LEU A 14 53.67 29.73 5.35
N LEU A 15 53.94 28.91 4.36
CA LEU A 15 53.00 28.60 3.27
C LEU A 15 51.80 27.88 3.89
N THR A 16 50.72 28.57 4.13
CA THR A 16 49.45 27.98 4.50
C THR A 16 48.84 27.29 3.31
N VAL A 17 48.92 25.95 3.31
CA VAL A 17 48.27 25.11 2.29
C VAL A 17 46.76 25.27 2.44
N PRO A 18 46.00 25.71 1.41
CA PRO A 18 44.56 25.88 1.53
C PRO A 18 43.91 24.51 1.76
N ARG A 19 43.27 24.39 2.89
CA ARG A 19 42.58 23.20 3.38
C ARG A 19 41.45 22.82 2.43
N ARG A 20 41.50 21.60 1.85
CA ARG A 20 40.57 20.95 0.93
C ARG A 20 39.11 20.92 1.46
N ARG A 21 38.44 22.06 1.57
CA ARG A 21 37.00 22.14 1.93
C ARG A 21 36.04 21.86 0.77
N THR A 22 36.51 21.86 -0.46
CA THR A 22 35.67 21.70 -1.67
C THR A 22 35.23 20.26 -1.93
N LYS A 23 36.05 19.27 -1.56
CA LYS A 23 35.73 17.85 -1.83
C LYS A 23 34.53 17.29 -1.04
N ARG A 24 34.14 17.89 0.07
CA ARG A 24 32.96 17.46 0.87
C ARG A 24 31.64 18.02 0.33
N ARG A 25 31.64 19.11 -0.43
CA ARG A 25 30.41 19.75 -0.91
C ARG A 25 29.84 19.02 -2.13
N TRP A 26 30.65 18.66 -3.09
CA TRP A 26 30.22 17.92 -4.27
C TRP A 26 29.80 16.47 -3.96
N LEU A 27 30.42 15.81 -2.96
CA LEU A 27 29.96 14.52 -2.43
C LEU A 27 28.52 14.61 -1.86
N ARG A 28 28.16 15.72 -1.23
CA ARG A 28 26.77 15.93 -0.76
C ARG A 28 25.80 16.09 -1.93
N TRP A 29 26.21 16.79 -2.97
CA TRP A 29 25.39 16.92 -4.19
C TRP A 29 25.23 15.60 -4.93
N LEU A 30 26.27 14.79 -5.02
CA LEU A 30 26.18 13.43 -5.60
C LEU A 30 25.28 12.51 -4.78
N LEU A 31 25.33 12.58 -3.44
CA LEU A 31 24.43 11.85 -2.56
C LEU A 31 22.98 12.29 -2.77
N LEU A 32 22.71 13.59 -2.86
CA LEU A 32 21.37 14.12 -3.11
C LEU A 32 20.85 13.68 -4.48
N LEU A 33 21.69 13.72 -5.52
CA LEU A 33 21.32 13.20 -6.84
C LEU A 33 21.02 11.71 -6.81
N ALA A 34 21.86 10.90 -6.15
CA ALA A 34 21.63 9.46 -6.02
C ALA A 34 20.33 9.14 -5.27
N VAL A 35 20.00 9.92 -4.22
CA VAL A 35 18.71 9.77 -3.50
C VAL A 35 17.54 10.16 -4.39
N LEU A 36 17.68 11.24 -5.18
CA LEU A 36 16.64 11.68 -6.11
C LEU A 36 16.42 10.63 -7.21
N ASP A 37 17.49 10.10 -7.81
CA ASP A 37 17.42 9.06 -8.84
C ASP A 37 16.78 7.77 -8.28
N ALA A 38 17.14 7.37 -7.06
CA ALA A 38 16.52 6.24 -6.39
C ALA A 38 15.03 6.47 -6.11
N ALA A 39 14.65 7.69 -5.71
CA ALA A 39 13.25 8.05 -5.47
C ALA A 39 12.43 8.06 -6.78
N VAL A 40 12.99 8.61 -7.87
CA VAL A 40 12.36 8.59 -9.20
C VAL A 40 12.24 7.16 -9.73
N PHE A 41 13.30 6.35 -9.59
CA PHE A 41 13.28 4.94 -9.98
C PHE A 41 12.24 4.16 -9.18
N TYR A 42 12.17 4.36 -7.84
CA TYR A 42 11.17 3.72 -6.98
C TYR A 42 9.75 4.14 -7.37
N TRP A 43 9.52 5.44 -7.64
CA TRP A 43 8.23 5.94 -8.10
C TRP A 43 7.84 5.33 -9.44
N TRP A 44 8.76 5.28 -10.41
CA TRP A 44 8.53 4.67 -11.72
C TRP A 44 8.22 3.17 -11.60
N TRP A 45 9.02 2.44 -10.81
CA TRP A 45 8.83 1.02 -10.54
C TRP A 45 7.46 0.74 -9.89
N SER A 46 7.09 1.48 -8.85
CA SER A 46 5.81 1.37 -8.16
C SER A 46 4.63 1.62 -9.12
N ASN A 47 4.74 2.66 -9.96
CA ASN A 47 3.71 3.00 -10.93
C ASN A 47 3.54 1.94 -12.04
N GLN A 48 4.63 1.23 -12.40
CA GLN A 48 4.57 0.09 -13.33
C GLN A 48 3.84 -1.10 -12.70
N ALA A 49 4.09 -1.42 -11.43
CA ALA A 49 3.38 -2.48 -10.72
C ALA A 49 1.87 -2.24 -10.69
N GLU A 50 1.46 -0.99 -10.41
CA GLU A 50 0.03 -0.61 -10.43
C GLU A 50 -0.63 -0.80 -11.79
N ARG A 51 0.09 -0.50 -12.89
CA ARG A 51 -0.45 -0.56 -14.26
C ARG A 51 -0.55 -1.98 -14.80
N ARG A 52 0.30 -2.88 -14.33
CA ARG A 52 0.39 -4.27 -14.80
C ARG A 52 -0.95 -4.99 -14.74
N TYR A 53 -1.73 -4.74 -13.69
CA TYR A 53 -2.98 -5.45 -13.42
C TYR A 53 -4.23 -4.70 -13.90
N ASN A 54 -4.11 -3.52 -14.51
CA ASN A 54 -5.25 -2.71 -14.92
C ASN A 54 -6.25 -3.44 -15.84
N GLY A 55 -5.76 -4.35 -16.70
CA GLY A 55 -6.61 -5.17 -17.57
C GLY A 55 -7.48 -6.12 -16.77
N ILE A 56 -6.85 -6.88 -15.86
CA ILE A 56 -7.53 -7.87 -15.01
C ILE A 56 -8.49 -7.17 -14.03
N ILE A 57 -8.10 -6.02 -13.48
CA ILE A 57 -8.96 -5.24 -12.58
C ILE A 57 -10.21 -4.74 -13.30
N ARG A 58 -10.11 -4.29 -14.58
CA ARG A 58 -11.29 -3.90 -15.37
C ARG A 58 -12.21 -5.08 -15.68
N GLU A 59 -11.63 -6.22 -15.97
CA GLU A 59 -12.38 -7.46 -16.17
C GLU A 59 -13.17 -7.82 -14.89
N ALA A 60 -12.50 -7.91 -13.74
CA ALA A 60 -13.13 -8.20 -12.46
C ALA A 60 -14.21 -7.17 -12.09
N ALA A 61 -13.95 -5.88 -12.38
CA ALA A 61 -14.90 -4.79 -12.17
C ALA A 61 -16.17 -4.99 -13.01
N GLY A 62 -16.02 -5.37 -14.28
CA GLY A 62 -17.16 -5.66 -15.18
C GLY A 62 -17.93 -6.92 -14.80
N GLU A 63 -17.22 -7.99 -14.43
CA GLU A 63 -17.82 -9.29 -14.08
C GLU A 63 -18.64 -9.21 -12.79
N HIS A 64 -18.09 -8.57 -11.76
CA HIS A 64 -18.73 -8.53 -10.43
C HIS A 64 -19.48 -7.22 -10.13
N GLY A 65 -19.44 -6.22 -11.02
CA GLY A 65 -20.10 -4.94 -10.81
C GLY A 65 -19.51 -4.15 -9.62
N VAL A 66 -18.21 -4.26 -9.40
CA VAL A 66 -17.48 -3.50 -8.37
C VAL A 66 -16.70 -2.38 -9.03
N GLU A 67 -16.71 -1.20 -8.42
CA GLU A 67 -15.98 -0.04 -8.94
C GLU A 67 -14.49 -0.34 -9.13
N TYR A 68 -13.94 -0.08 -10.33
CA TYR A 68 -12.53 -0.28 -10.66
C TYR A 68 -11.59 0.39 -9.65
N ALA A 69 -11.89 1.64 -9.28
CA ALA A 69 -11.09 2.42 -8.35
C ALA A 69 -11.07 1.77 -6.95
N LEU A 70 -12.18 1.17 -6.51
CA LEU A 70 -12.27 0.47 -5.24
C LEU A 70 -11.43 -0.82 -5.22
N ILE A 71 -11.51 -1.64 -6.26
CA ILE A 71 -10.69 -2.87 -6.39
C ILE A 71 -9.21 -2.49 -6.31
N LYS A 72 -8.82 -1.49 -7.08
CA LYS A 72 -7.43 -1.00 -7.13
C LYS A 72 -6.95 -0.48 -5.79
N ALA A 73 -7.82 0.23 -5.06
CA ALA A 73 -7.53 0.73 -3.71
C ALA A 73 -7.33 -0.40 -2.69
N VAL A 74 -8.15 -1.46 -2.77
CA VAL A 74 -8.00 -2.65 -1.92
C VAL A 74 -6.67 -3.35 -2.22
N ILE A 75 -6.34 -3.62 -3.49
CA ILE A 75 -5.06 -4.24 -3.88
C ILE A 75 -3.88 -3.42 -3.36
N TRP A 76 -3.95 -2.09 -3.51
CA TRP A 76 -2.89 -1.22 -2.98
C TRP A 76 -2.77 -1.34 -1.46
N GLN A 77 -3.88 -1.39 -0.74
CA GLN A 77 -3.88 -1.48 0.73
C GLN A 77 -3.37 -2.84 1.21
N GLU A 78 -3.75 -3.93 0.55
CA GLU A 78 -3.42 -5.30 0.95
C GLU A 78 -1.96 -5.66 0.64
N SER A 79 -1.49 -5.41 -0.58
CA SER A 79 -0.20 -5.92 -1.03
C SER A 79 0.76 -4.87 -1.60
N ARG A 80 0.30 -3.64 -1.85
CA ARG A 80 1.05 -2.67 -2.68
C ARG A 80 1.36 -3.23 -4.08
N PHE A 81 0.42 -3.97 -4.65
CA PHE A 81 0.54 -4.66 -5.94
C PHE A 81 1.65 -5.74 -5.98
N ARG A 82 2.02 -6.32 -4.84
CA ARG A 82 2.93 -7.46 -4.78
C ARG A 82 2.14 -8.76 -4.93
N GLU A 83 2.34 -9.45 -6.04
CA GLU A 83 1.64 -10.71 -6.34
C GLU A 83 2.08 -11.88 -5.46
N ASP A 84 3.30 -11.81 -4.94
CA ASP A 84 3.94 -12.81 -4.07
C ASP A 84 3.73 -12.54 -2.57
N ALA A 85 2.91 -11.54 -2.21
CA ALA A 85 2.68 -11.20 -0.82
C ALA A 85 2.00 -12.34 -0.06
N VAL A 86 2.54 -12.69 1.11
CA VAL A 86 1.93 -13.65 2.05
C VAL A 86 1.80 -12.95 3.40
N GLY A 87 0.59 -12.96 3.96
CA GLY A 87 0.31 -12.39 5.27
C GLY A 87 0.60 -13.35 6.42
N ASP A 88 0.62 -12.82 7.65
CA ASP A 88 0.96 -13.60 8.86
C ASP A 88 -0.06 -14.70 9.19
N ALA A 89 -1.33 -14.56 8.76
CA ALA A 89 -2.37 -15.56 8.96
C ALA A 89 -2.56 -16.48 7.73
N GLY A 90 -1.68 -16.38 6.72
CA GLY A 90 -1.71 -17.20 5.51
C GLY A 90 -2.50 -16.58 4.37
N GLU A 91 -2.77 -15.27 4.41
CA GLU A 91 -3.36 -14.54 3.31
C GLU A 91 -2.39 -14.49 2.12
N ILE A 92 -2.90 -14.64 0.89
CA ILE A 92 -2.08 -14.76 -0.31
C ILE A 92 -2.42 -13.67 -1.34
N GLY A 93 -1.38 -13.08 -1.91
CA GLY A 93 -1.36 -12.37 -3.17
C GLY A 93 -1.90 -10.95 -3.11
N LEU A 94 -2.29 -10.43 -4.28
CA LEU A 94 -2.65 -9.02 -4.50
C LEU A 94 -3.74 -8.50 -3.58
N MET A 95 -4.78 -9.29 -3.32
CA MET A 95 -5.93 -8.94 -2.48
C MET A 95 -5.90 -9.65 -1.12
N GLN A 96 -4.78 -10.30 -0.75
CA GLN A 96 -4.55 -10.99 0.52
C GLN A 96 -5.73 -11.90 0.90
N LEU A 97 -5.95 -12.92 0.05
CA LEU A 97 -7.07 -13.82 0.24
C LEU A 97 -6.77 -14.93 1.24
N MET A 98 -7.64 -15.05 2.22
CA MET A 98 -7.70 -16.21 3.09
C MET A 98 -8.29 -17.41 2.34
N GLU A 99 -7.91 -18.62 2.78
CA GLU A 99 -8.37 -19.89 2.19
C GLU A 99 -9.89 -19.96 2.05
N LEU A 100 -10.63 -19.63 3.12
CA LEU A 100 -12.09 -19.65 3.10
C LEU A 100 -12.70 -18.69 2.08
N ALA A 101 -12.11 -17.51 1.89
CA ALA A 101 -12.57 -16.53 0.92
C ALA A 101 -12.32 -17.01 -0.52
N ALA A 102 -11.19 -17.67 -0.75
CA ALA A 102 -10.84 -18.25 -2.04
C ALA A 102 -11.75 -19.42 -2.41
N PHE A 103 -12.04 -20.31 -1.46
CA PHE A 103 -12.98 -21.42 -1.67
C PHE A 103 -14.42 -20.95 -1.85
N GLU A 104 -14.88 -19.87 -1.17
CA GLU A 104 -16.21 -19.28 -1.42
C GLU A 104 -16.40 -18.89 -2.89
N TRP A 105 -15.36 -18.32 -3.51
CA TRP A 105 -15.37 -18.01 -4.94
C TRP A 105 -15.33 -19.25 -5.82
N ALA A 106 -14.46 -20.21 -5.51
CA ALA A 106 -14.29 -21.43 -6.30
C ALA A 106 -15.58 -22.26 -6.34
N ASP A 107 -16.25 -22.42 -5.21
CA ASP A 107 -17.50 -23.15 -5.08
C ASP A 107 -18.62 -22.49 -5.91
N ASP A 108 -18.75 -21.15 -5.81
CA ASP A 108 -19.79 -20.41 -6.56
C ASP A 108 -19.56 -20.43 -8.07
N HIS A 109 -18.30 -20.57 -8.52
CA HIS A 109 -17.92 -20.63 -9.93
C HIS A 109 -17.73 -22.07 -10.46
N GLY A 110 -17.99 -23.10 -9.66
CA GLY A 110 -17.90 -24.49 -10.04
C GLY A 110 -16.47 -24.98 -10.34
N VAL A 111 -15.46 -24.40 -9.68
CA VAL A 111 -14.06 -24.82 -9.80
C VAL A 111 -13.77 -25.96 -8.84
N HIS A 112 -13.90 -27.22 -9.31
CA HIS A 112 -13.90 -28.40 -8.46
C HIS A 112 -12.54 -28.81 -7.89
N ASP A 113 -11.45 -28.58 -8.64
CA ASP A 113 -10.08 -28.95 -8.22
C ASP A 113 -9.31 -27.72 -7.70
N PHE A 114 -10.01 -26.86 -6.92
CA PHE A 114 -9.41 -25.63 -6.43
C PHE A 114 -8.58 -25.88 -5.17
N GLU A 115 -7.38 -25.30 -5.14
CA GLU A 115 -6.50 -25.24 -3.98
C GLU A 115 -6.21 -23.79 -3.62
N HIS A 116 -5.98 -23.49 -2.33
CA HIS A 116 -5.63 -22.12 -1.91
C HIS A 116 -4.39 -21.57 -2.63
N SER A 117 -3.46 -22.46 -3.00
CA SER A 117 -2.28 -22.11 -3.79
C SER A 117 -2.59 -21.49 -5.17
N HIS A 118 -3.76 -21.75 -5.74
CA HIS A 118 -4.18 -21.17 -7.03
C HIS A 118 -4.35 -19.64 -6.98
N VAL A 119 -4.54 -19.06 -5.79
CA VAL A 119 -4.60 -17.58 -5.65
C VAL A 119 -3.23 -16.89 -5.67
N TYR A 120 -2.11 -17.62 -5.88
CA TYR A 120 -0.86 -17.01 -6.29
C TYR A 120 -0.92 -16.49 -7.73
N ASP A 121 -1.79 -17.07 -8.57
CA ASP A 121 -2.05 -16.49 -9.89
C ASP A 121 -2.76 -15.14 -9.76
N PRO A 122 -2.19 -14.05 -10.31
CA PRO A 122 -2.75 -12.70 -10.17
C PRO A 122 -4.20 -12.56 -10.66
N ARG A 123 -4.55 -13.27 -11.74
CA ARG A 123 -5.90 -13.22 -12.29
C ARG A 123 -6.90 -13.88 -11.35
N THR A 124 -6.61 -15.08 -10.91
CA THR A 124 -7.44 -15.81 -9.93
C THR A 124 -7.60 -15.02 -8.65
N ASN A 125 -6.51 -14.43 -8.15
CA ASN A 125 -6.52 -13.61 -6.94
C ASN A 125 -7.45 -12.39 -7.06
N ILE A 126 -7.34 -11.63 -8.17
CA ILE A 126 -8.15 -10.42 -8.38
C ILE A 126 -9.63 -10.78 -8.59
N LEU A 127 -9.94 -11.83 -9.37
CA LEU A 127 -11.32 -12.26 -9.58
C LEU A 127 -11.95 -12.73 -8.27
N ALA A 128 -11.32 -13.67 -7.56
CA ALA A 128 -11.82 -14.18 -6.29
C ALA A 128 -11.92 -13.10 -5.21
N GLY A 129 -10.92 -12.20 -5.11
CA GLY A 129 -10.93 -11.09 -4.16
C GLY A 129 -12.01 -10.06 -4.46
N THR A 130 -12.26 -9.78 -5.73
CA THR A 130 -13.34 -8.87 -6.15
C THR A 130 -14.72 -9.47 -5.88
N TYR A 131 -14.91 -10.77 -6.16
CA TYR A 131 -16.11 -11.50 -5.78
C TYR A 131 -16.34 -11.44 -4.26
N TYR A 132 -15.32 -11.72 -3.47
CA TYR A 132 -15.39 -11.63 -2.00
C TYR A 132 -15.77 -10.23 -1.52
N LEU A 133 -15.17 -9.19 -2.09
CA LEU A 133 -15.54 -7.80 -1.79
C LEU A 133 -16.98 -7.48 -2.18
N LYS A 134 -17.44 -7.95 -3.36
CA LYS A 134 -18.82 -7.78 -3.84
C LYS A 134 -19.82 -8.40 -2.89
N THR A 135 -19.59 -9.63 -2.45
CA THR A 135 -20.51 -10.31 -1.51
C THR A 135 -20.62 -9.56 -0.18
N ARG A 136 -19.56 -8.85 0.26
CA ARG A 136 -19.60 -7.98 1.46
C ARG A 136 -20.38 -6.71 1.18
N LEU A 137 -20.17 -6.04 0.05
CA LEU A 137 -20.95 -4.87 -0.35
C LEU A 137 -22.46 -5.19 -0.42
N ASP A 138 -22.82 -6.31 -1.01
CA ASP A 138 -24.22 -6.75 -1.11
C ASP A 138 -24.84 -7.06 0.26
N ARG A 139 -24.08 -7.66 1.16
CA ARG A 139 -24.54 -7.96 2.52
C ARG A 139 -25.00 -6.72 3.26
N TYR A 140 -24.32 -5.60 3.04
CA TYR A 140 -24.60 -4.34 3.74
C TYR A 140 -25.36 -3.30 2.91
N ARG A 141 -25.93 -3.70 1.76
CA ARG A 141 -26.70 -2.80 0.86
C ARG A 141 -27.93 -2.15 1.51
N HIS A 142 -28.36 -2.67 2.66
CA HIS A 142 -29.49 -2.15 3.44
C HIS A 142 -29.10 -0.95 4.33
N THR A 143 -27.81 -0.59 4.40
CA THR A 143 -27.31 0.54 5.18
C THR A 143 -27.26 1.82 4.34
N ASP A 144 -27.13 2.98 4.99
CA ASP A 144 -27.00 4.28 4.32
C ASP A 144 -25.74 4.38 3.44
N ASN A 145 -24.66 3.69 3.84
CA ASN A 145 -23.44 3.53 3.07
C ASN A 145 -22.82 2.15 3.35
N PRO A 146 -22.91 1.20 2.40
CA PRO A 146 -22.39 -0.16 2.59
C PRO A 146 -20.87 -0.24 2.72
N LEU A 147 -20.13 0.72 2.15
CA LEU A 147 -18.69 0.62 1.98
C LEU A 147 -17.92 0.46 3.31
N PRO A 148 -18.14 1.26 4.37
CA PRO A 148 -17.44 1.08 5.65
C PRO A 148 -17.66 -0.30 6.27
N TYR A 149 -18.88 -0.84 6.18
CA TYR A 149 -19.20 -2.16 6.71
C TYR A 149 -18.52 -3.27 5.91
N ALA A 150 -18.57 -3.19 4.58
CA ALA A 150 -17.95 -4.16 3.70
C ALA A 150 -16.43 -4.21 3.88
N LEU A 151 -15.78 -3.05 3.99
CA LEU A 151 -14.35 -2.96 4.23
C LEU A 151 -13.96 -3.46 5.63
N ALA A 152 -14.79 -3.20 6.65
CA ALA A 152 -14.60 -3.75 7.98
C ALA A 152 -14.75 -5.28 8.01
N ASP A 153 -15.75 -5.83 7.27
CA ASP A 153 -15.96 -7.27 7.14
C ASP A 153 -14.79 -7.93 6.40
N TYR A 154 -14.31 -7.32 5.34
CA TYR A 154 -13.16 -7.77 4.57
C TYR A 154 -11.90 -7.86 5.45
N ASN A 155 -11.58 -6.78 6.17
CA ASN A 155 -10.35 -6.67 6.97
C ASN A 155 -10.40 -7.39 8.33
N ALA A 156 -11.53 -7.30 9.03
CA ALA A 156 -11.64 -7.75 10.41
C ALA A 156 -12.57 -8.96 10.61
N GLY A 157 -13.34 -9.31 9.57
CA GLY A 157 -14.27 -10.42 9.58
C GLY A 157 -15.64 -10.07 10.17
N ARG A 158 -16.63 -10.84 9.72
CA ARG A 158 -18.06 -10.63 10.01
C ARG A 158 -18.40 -10.57 11.51
N ALA A 159 -17.80 -11.45 12.32
CA ALA A 159 -18.09 -11.50 13.75
C ALA A 159 -17.84 -10.17 14.48
N ARG A 160 -16.77 -9.46 14.07
CA ARG A 160 -16.45 -8.13 14.60
C ARG A 160 -17.44 -7.07 14.11
N VAL A 161 -17.80 -7.09 12.82
CA VAL A 161 -18.79 -6.16 12.26
C VAL A 161 -20.12 -6.30 12.97
N VAL A 162 -20.62 -7.51 13.21
CA VAL A 162 -21.87 -7.73 13.97
C VAL A 162 -21.81 -7.15 15.38
N ARG A 163 -20.64 -7.22 16.03
CA ARG A 163 -20.43 -6.62 17.36
C ARG A 163 -20.44 -5.09 17.31
N TRP A 164 -19.92 -4.47 16.25
CA TRP A 164 -19.87 -3.01 16.08
C TRP A 164 -21.20 -2.43 15.54
N ALA A 165 -21.93 -3.18 14.71
CA ALA A 165 -23.19 -2.79 14.11
C ALA A 165 -24.37 -2.98 15.10
N ARG A 166 -24.38 -2.26 16.21
CA ARG A 166 -25.44 -2.29 17.22
C ARG A 166 -26.28 -1.01 17.17
N GLU A 167 -27.55 -1.10 17.56
CA GLU A 167 -28.45 0.03 17.60
C GLU A 167 -28.50 0.85 16.30
N ALA A 168 -28.30 2.16 16.36
CA ALA A 168 -28.24 3.03 15.18
C ALA A 168 -27.15 2.62 14.18
N ALA A 169 -26.03 2.06 14.64
CA ALA A 169 -24.92 1.60 13.80
C ALA A 169 -25.27 0.38 12.92
N ARG A 170 -26.47 -0.18 13.03
CA ARG A 170 -26.95 -1.24 12.12
C ARG A 170 -27.14 -0.75 10.70
N THR A 171 -27.53 0.51 10.54
CA THR A 171 -27.83 1.13 9.24
C THR A 171 -27.19 2.49 9.03
N ASN A 172 -26.64 3.11 10.08
CA ASN A 172 -25.97 4.41 10.02
C ASN A 172 -24.44 4.21 10.05
N SER A 173 -23.80 4.49 8.94
CA SER A 173 -22.36 4.27 8.74
C SER A 173 -21.48 5.16 9.63
N THR A 174 -21.94 6.38 9.95
CA THR A 174 -21.21 7.28 10.86
C THR A 174 -21.19 6.71 12.27
N ALA A 175 -22.33 6.24 12.79
CA ALA A 175 -22.42 5.57 14.08
C ALA A 175 -21.60 4.27 14.09
N PHE A 176 -21.63 3.51 12.97
CA PHE A 176 -20.84 2.30 12.82
C PHE A 176 -19.32 2.57 12.94
N LEU A 177 -18.81 3.57 12.23
CA LEU A 177 -17.40 3.95 12.30
C LEU A 177 -16.95 4.37 13.72
N GLN A 178 -17.84 5.01 14.50
CA GLN A 178 -17.57 5.37 15.90
C GLN A 178 -17.49 4.14 16.82
N ASN A 179 -18.27 3.09 16.52
CA ASN A 179 -18.31 1.87 17.33
C ASN A 179 -17.12 0.91 17.08
N ILE A 180 -16.35 1.11 16.00
CA ILE A 180 -15.18 0.27 15.72
C ILE A 180 -14.11 0.53 16.80
N ASP A 181 -13.81 -0.48 17.63
CA ASP A 181 -12.82 -0.41 18.69
C ASP A 181 -11.37 -0.68 18.20
N PHE A 182 -11.19 -1.25 17.00
CA PHE A 182 -9.89 -1.52 16.39
C PHE A 182 -9.41 -0.34 15.54
N SER A 183 -8.38 0.35 16.02
CA SER A 183 -7.76 1.47 15.30
C SER A 183 -7.17 1.06 13.94
N SER A 184 -6.70 -0.19 13.81
CA SER A 184 -6.22 -0.77 12.55
C SER A 184 -7.31 -0.85 11.49
N THR A 185 -8.52 -1.33 11.85
CA THR A 185 -9.65 -1.44 10.93
C THR A 185 -10.19 -0.06 10.53
N ARG A 186 -10.29 0.89 11.48
CA ARG A 186 -10.66 2.28 11.13
C ARG A 186 -9.68 2.89 10.12
N ARG A 187 -8.38 2.71 10.37
CA ARG A 187 -7.33 3.18 9.46
C ARG A 187 -7.40 2.50 8.09
N TYR A 188 -7.68 1.20 8.05
CA TYR A 188 -7.88 0.46 6.82
C TYR A 188 -9.00 1.05 5.96
N ILE A 189 -10.18 1.27 6.56
CA ILE A 189 -11.33 1.87 5.87
C ILE A 189 -10.99 3.24 5.32
N ASP A 190 -10.37 4.09 6.13
CA ASP A 190 -9.97 5.45 5.75
C ASP A 190 -8.97 5.44 4.59
N GLN A 191 -7.93 4.60 4.66
CA GLN A 191 -6.90 4.47 3.63
C GLN A 191 -7.47 3.94 2.31
N VAL A 192 -8.33 2.92 2.34
CA VAL A 192 -8.97 2.39 1.12
C VAL A 192 -9.89 3.44 0.50
N THR A 193 -10.70 4.13 1.30
CA THR A 193 -11.61 5.17 0.80
C THR A 193 -10.83 6.32 0.16
N HIS A 194 -9.81 6.84 0.85
CA HIS A 194 -8.96 7.91 0.30
C HIS A 194 -8.24 7.48 -0.97
N ARG A 195 -7.74 6.24 -1.03
CA ARG A 195 -7.06 5.72 -2.21
C ARG A 195 -8.01 5.48 -3.38
N ARG A 196 -9.25 5.04 -3.12
CA ARG A 196 -10.30 4.94 -4.13
C ARG A 196 -10.55 6.29 -4.81
N ASP A 197 -10.70 7.35 -4.02
CA ASP A 197 -10.94 8.70 -4.54
C ASP A 197 -9.77 9.21 -5.40
N HIS A 198 -8.53 8.75 -5.11
CA HIS A 198 -7.36 9.04 -5.93
C HIS A 198 -7.37 8.32 -7.29
N TYR A 199 -8.03 7.15 -7.40
CA TYR A 199 -8.09 6.35 -8.62
C TYR A 199 -9.33 6.63 -9.49
N GLN A 200 -10.26 7.48 -9.04
CA GLN A 200 -11.39 7.98 -9.82
C GLN A 200 -10.94 9.00 -10.86
#